data_9eb1235cc996aa10062ca716bd447cbe
#
_entry.id   9eb1235cc996aa10062ca716bd447cbe
#
_cell.length_a   1.000
_cell.length_b   1.000
_cell.length_c   1.000
_cell.angle_alpha   90.00
_cell.angle_beta   90.00
_cell.angle_gamma   90.00
#
_symmetry.space_group_name_H-M   'P 1'
#
loop_
_entity.id
_entity.type
_entity.pdbx_description
1 polymer ?
#
loop_
_entity_poly.entity_id
_entity_poly.type
_entity_poly.pdbx_seq_one_letter_code
_entity_poly.pdbx_strand_id
1 'polypeptide(L)'
;MPQLIITAVGPDRPGIVGELTGHLHSAGGNIIDSRMVNLRGEFAMMILLECGENDATGMTRDLPAVGKTIGLTLTVIPQITAAKVSEGLRYRLKTYSMDQPGIVARLTNLLRAHGVNIEELSAWQESAAFAGSPLFMTEMTLTIPPAVALRKLRAELENLCTELNCDVDLEPQD
;
A
#
# COMPACT_ATOMS: atom_id res chain seq x y z
N MET A 1 -2.08 -23.37 -10.01
CA MET A 1 -3.47 -22.86 -9.86
C MET A 1 -3.44 -21.38 -10.22
N PRO A 2 -4.44 -20.88 -10.96
CA PRO A 2 -4.52 -19.46 -11.29
C PRO A 2 -4.65 -18.60 -10.04
N GLN A 3 -4.07 -17.40 -10.11
CA GLN A 3 -4.14 -16.42 -9.04
C GLN A 3 -4.84 -15.17 -9.54
N LEU A 4 -5.66 -14.57 -8.69
CA LEU A 4 -6.41 -13.35 -8.96
C LEU A 4 -6.01 -12.28 -7.95
N ILE A 5 -5.86 -11.05 -8.43
CA ILE A 5 -5.81 -9.86 -7.58
C ILE A 5 -7.21 -9.27 -7.55
N ILE A 6 -7.77 -9.15 -6.37
CA ILE A 6 -9.08 -8.56 -6.14
C ILE A 6 -8.89 -7.27 -5.35
N THR A 7 -9.45 -6.17 -5.83
CA THR A 7 -9.56 -4.92 -5.07
C THR A 7 -11.00 -4.68 -4.68
N ALA A 8 -11.21 -4.27 -3.44
CA ALA A 8 -12.52 -3.97 -2.88
C ALA A 8 -12.49 -2.59 -2.25
N VAL A 9 -13.39 -1.69 -2.65
CA VAL A 9 -13.48 -0.33 -2.12
C VAL A 9 -14.94 0.05 -1.90
N GLY A 10 -15.24 0.71 -0.78
CA GLY A 10 -16.56 1.26 -0.47
C GLY A 10 -16.69 1.71 0.98
N PRO A 11 -17.89 2.15 1.41
CA PRO A 11 -18.13 2.56 2.79
C PRO A 11 -17.83 1.44 3.79
N ASP A 12 -17.11 1.77 4.87
CA ASP A 12 -16.81 0.81 5.91
C ASP A 12 -18.03 0.55 6.81
N ARG A 13 -18.18 -0.70 7.22
CA ARG A 13 -19.18 -1.13 8.19
C ARG A 13 -18.78 -2.44 8.87
N PRO A 14 -19.27 -2.68 10.08
CA PRO A 14 -19.09 -3.98 10.75
C PRO A 14 -19.55 -5.14 9.86
N GLY A 15 -18.69 -6.18 9.77
CA GLY A 15 -18.99 -7.39 9.01
C GLY A 15 -18.59 -7.38 7.54
N ILE A 16 -18.18 -6.24 6.96
CA ILE A 16 -17.88 -6.12 5.51
C ILE A 16 -16.79 -7.09 5.07
N VAL A 17 -15.72 -7.26 5.87
CA VAL A 17 -14.66 -8.24 5.59
C VAL A 17 -15.20 -9.65 5.57
N GLY A 18 -16.04 -10.02 6.56
CA GLY A 18 -16.64 -11.35 6.64
C GLY A 18 -17.56 -11.66 5.46
N GLU A 19 -18.37 -10.71 5.03
CA GLU A 19 -19.21 -10.86 3.84
C GLU A 19 -18.38 -11.04 2.57
N LEU A 20 -17.39 -10.18 2.36
CA LEU A 20 -16.50 -10.27 1.20
C LEU A 20 -15.77 -11.62 1.16
N THR A 21 -15.10 -11.98 2.26
CA THR A 21 -14.32 -13.22 2.31
C THR A 21 -15.21 -14.47 2.25
N GLY A 22 -16.43 -14.41 2.79
CA GLY A 22 -17.43 -15.46 2.66
C GLY A 22 -17.85 -15.71 1.21
N HIS A 23 -18.07 -14.66 0.43
CA HIS A 23 -18.35 -14.75 -1.01
C HIS A 23 -17.17 -15.36 -1.77
N LEU A 24 -15.93 -14.92 -1.48
CA LEU A 24 -14.73 -15.45 -2.13
C LEU A 24 -14.54 -16.94 -1.83
N HIS A 25 -14.72 -17.34 -0.58
CA HIS A 25 -14.65 -18.75 -0.17
C HIS A 25 -15.74 -19.61 -0.85
N SER A 26 -16.99 -19.13 -0.87
CA SER A 26 -18.11 -19.84 -1.52
C SER A 26 -17.92 -19.99 -3.02
N ALA A 27 -17.16 -19.10 -3.64
CA ALA A 27 -16.80 -19.15 -5.07
C ALA A 27 -15.59 -20.06 -5.35
N GLY A 28 -15.05 -20.78 -4.36
CA GLY A 28 -13.90 -21.68 -4.51
C GLY A 28 -12.54 -21.01 -4.36
N GLY A 29 -12.47 -19.79 -3.82
CA GLY A 29 -11.23 -19.05 -3.63
C GLY A 29 -10.56 -19.33 -2.29
N ASN A 30 -9.23 -19.37 -2.30
CA ASN A 30 -8.38 -19.41 -1.12
C ASN A 30 -7.51 -18.15 -1.05
N ILE A 31 -7.62 -17.39 0.03
CA ILE A 31 -6.84 -16.16 0.23
C ILE A 31 -5.41 -16.54 0.59
N ILE A 32 -4.44 -16.08 -0.21
CA ILE A 32 -3.01 -16.28 0.02
C ILE A 32 -2.41 -15.11 0.79
N ASP A 33 -2.77 -13.87 0.41
CA ASP A 33 -2.32 -12.65 1.06
C ASP A 33 -3.39 -11.57 0.93
N SER A 34 -3.40 -10.62 1.86
CA SER A 34 -4.32 -9.49 1.78
C SER A 34 -3.81 -8.29 2.57
N ARG A 35 -4.18 -7.10 2.10
CA ARG A 35 -3.97 -5.84 2.81
C ARG A 35 -5.28 -5.08 2.85
N MET A 36 -5.58 -4.52 4.00
CA MET A 36 -6.80 -3.74 4.23
C MET A 36 -6.47 -2.43 4.92
N VAL A 37 -7.18 -1.39 4.56
CA VAL A 37 -7.10 -0.09 5.20
C VAL A 37 -8.50 0.52 5.37
N ASN A 38 -8.70 1.22 6.49
CA ASN A 38 -9.82 2.13 6.69
C ASN A 38 -9.30 3.57 6.61
N LEU A 39 -9.83 4.34 5.69
CA LEU A 39 -9.52 5.76 5.55
C LEU A 39 -10.77 6.60 5.81
N ARG A 40 -10.92 7.08 7.05
CA ARG A 40 -12.02 7.99 7.46
C ARG A 40 -13.42 7.46 7.11
N GLY A 41 -13.63 6.16 7.31
CA GLY A 41 -14.92 5.51 7.05
C GLY A 41 -15.04 4.88 5.66
N GLU A 42 -14.00 4.98 4.82
CA GLU A 42 -13.90 4.25 3.58
C GLU A 42 -13.02 3.00 3.77
N PHE A 43 -13.57 1.86 3.39
CA PHE A 43 -12.88 0.56 3.38
C PHE A 43 -12.17 0.37 2.05
N ALA A 44 -10.91 -0.07 2.09
CA ALA A 44 -10.23 -0.59 0.92
C ALA A 44 -9.45 -1.86 1.26
N MET A 45 -9.54 -2.87 0.41
CA MET A 45 -8.82 -4.13 0.58
C MET A 45 -8.29 -4.63 -0.76
N MET A 46 -7.05 -5.10 -0.75
CA MET A 46 -6.44 -5.83 -1.86
C MET A 46 -6.19 -7.26 -1.41
N ILE A 47 -6.56 -8.22 -2.26
CA ILE A 47 -6.53 -9.66 -1.94
C ILE A 47 -5.81 -10.39 -3.06
N LEU A 48 -4.81 -11.20 -2.71
CA LEU A 48 -4.26 -12.23 -3.58
C LEU A 48 -5.01 -13.53 -3.29
N LEU A 49 -5.71 -14.04 -4.29
CA LEU A 49 -6.56 -15.22 -4.19
C LEU A 49 -6.06 -16.32 -5.14
N GLU A 50 -6.04 -17.54 -4.68
CA GLU A 50 -5.82 -18.73 -5.51
C GLU A 50 -7.12 -19.52 -5.68
N CYS A 51 -7.37 -20.05 -6.88
CA CYS A 51 -8.60 -20.81 -7.17
C CYS A 51 -8.40 -21.80 -8.32
N GLY A 52 -9.44 -22.58 -8.64
CA GLY A 52 -9.49 -23.42 -9.84
C GLY A 52 -9.63 -22.59 -11.12
N GLU A 53 -9.27 -23.18 -12.28
CA GLU A 53 -9.34 -22.45 -13.56
C GLU A 53 -10.79 -22.06 -13.92
N ASN A 54 -11.75 -22.94 -13.68
CA ASN A 54 -13.16 -22.65 -13.93
C ASN A 54 -13.69 -21.57 -12.98
N ASP A 55 -13.25 -21.59 -11.72
CA ASP A 55 -13.65 -20.63 -10.68
C ASP A 55 -13.08 -19.24 -10.99
N ALA A 56 -11.85 -19.15 -11.50
CA ALA A 56 -11.23 -17.89 -11.89
C ALA A 56 -12.06 -17.13 -12.93
N THR A 57 -12.56 -17.85 -13.93
CA THR A 57 -13.42 -17.27 -14.98
C THR A 57 -14.76 -16.80 -14.39
N GLY A 58 -15.37 -17.63 -13.54
CA GLY A 58 -16.60 -17.30 -12.83
C GLY A 58 -16.46 -16.07 -11.95
N MET A 59 -15.43 -16.04 -11.12
CA MET A 59 -15.13 -14.90 -10.22
C MET A 59 -14.91 -13.60 -11.00
N THR A 60 -14.12 -13.62 -12.07
CA THR A 60 -13.85 -12.43 -12.87
C THR A 60 -15.13 -11.83 -13.45
N ARG A 61 -16.10 -12.68 -13.82
CA ARG A 61 -17.38 -12.25 -14.36
C ARG A 61 -18.35 -11.76 -13.27
N ASP A 62 -18.46 -12.49 -12.16
CA ASP A 62 -19.57 -12.37 -11.22
C ASP A 62 -19.26 -11.47 -10.00
N LEU A 63 -18.01 -11.42 -9.53
CA LEU A 63 -17.64 -10.63 -8.35
C LEU A 63 -17.97 -9.13 -8.45
N PRO A 64 -17.85 -8.46 -9.62
CA PRO A 64 -18.27 -7.06 -9.71
C PRO A 64 -19.76 -6.84 -9.42
N ALA A 65 -20.61 -7.81 -9.73
CA ALA A 65 -22.04 -7.76 -9.40
C ALA A 65 -22.28 -8.07 -7.92
N VAL A 66 -21.58 -9.05 -7.35
CA VAL A 66 -21.59 -9.37 -5.92
C VAL A 66 -21.17 -8.14 -5.10
N GLY A 67 -20.10 -7.44 -5.51
CA GLY A 67 -19.67 -6.23 -4.85
C GLY A 67 -20.80 -5.22 -4.67
N LYS A 68 -21.56 -4.97 -5.73
CA LYS A 68 -22.71 -4.04 -5.67
C LYS A 68 -23.77 -4.45 -4.64
N THR A 69 -24.00 -5.74 -4.43
CA THR A 69 -24.99 -6.23 -3.44
C THR A 69 -24.55 -6.02 -2.00
N ILE A 70 -23.24 -6.02 -1.75
CA ILE A 70 -22.66 -5.81 -0.41
C ILE A 70 -22.17 -4.36 -0.20
N GLY A 71 -22.39 -3.47 -1.19
CA GLY A 71 -22.02 -2.06 -1.11
C GLY A 71 -20.56 -1.76 -1.41
N LEU A 72 -19.86 -2.67 -2.11
CA LEU A 72 -18.46 -2.50 -2.52
C LEU A 72 -18.32 -2.42 -4.04
N THR A 73 -17.33 -1.68 -4.50
CA THR A 73 -16.82 -1.78 -5.87
C THR A 73 -15.71 -2.84 -5.87
N LEU A 74 -15.95 -3.95 -6.57
CA LEU A 74 -14.95 -5.01 -6.73
C LEU A 74 -14.34 -4.97 -8.13
N THR A 75 -13.01 -5.06 -8.20
CA THR A 75 -12.27 -5.27 -9.46
C THR A 75 -11.46 -6.55 -9.34
N VAL A 76 -11.49 -7.37 -10.38
CA VAL A 76 -10.78 -8.65 -10.44
C VAL A 76 -9.81 -8.64 -11.61
N ILE A 77 -8.54 -8.89 -11.33
CA ILE A 77 -7.46 -8.91 -12.32
C ILE A 77 -6.75 -10.26 -12.22
N PRO A 78 -6.64 -11.05 -13.32
CA PRO A 78 -5.79 -12.24 -13.34
C PRO A 78 -4.33 -11.86 -13.05
N GLN A 79 -3.70 -12.55 -12.13
CA GLN A 79 -2.25 -12.38 -11.94
C GLN A 79 -1.50 -13.18 -13.00
N ILE A 80 -0.96 -12.48 -14.00
CA ILE A 80 -0.32 -13.10 -15.15
C ILE A 80 1.15 -13.46 -14.88
N THR A 81 1.79 -12.78 -13.93
CA THR A 81 3.21 -13.00 -13.60
C THR A 81 3.48 -12.60 -12.15
N ALA A 82 4.13 -13.48 -11.40
CA ALA A 82 4.74 -13.03 -10.13
C ALA A 82 5.70 -11.89 -10.45
N ALA A 83 5.44 -10.71 -9.92
CA ALA A 83 6.37 -9.59 -10.04
C ALA A 83 7.74 -10.06 -9.55
N LYS A 84 8.81 -9.74 -10.28
CA LYS A 84 10.16 -9.94 -9.76
C LYS A 84 10.24 -9.15 -8.47
N VAL A 85 10.42 -9.85 -7.35
CA VAL A 85 10.72 -9.19 -6.08
C VAL A 85 11.99 -8.38 -6.31
N SER A 86 11.95 -7.10 -6.02
CA SER A 86 13.12 -6.23 -6.11
C SER A 86 14.18 -6.78 -5.17
N GLU A 87 15.31 -7.24 -5.72
CA GLU A 87 16.44 -7.67 -4.89
C GLU A 87 17.06 -6.45 -4.22
N GLY A 88 17.20 -6.50 -2.90
CA GLY A 88 17.79 -5.39 -2.15
C GLY A 88 17.64 -5.53 -0.64
N LEU A 89 18.15 -4.55 0.07
CA LEU A 89 18.02 -4.46 1.51
C LEU A 89 16.74 -3.72 1.87
N ARG A 90 16.04 -4.21 2.88
CA ARG A 90 14.84 -3.55 3.38
C ARG A 90 15.22 -2.42 4.32
N TYR A 91 14.57 -1.28 4.13
CA TYR A 91 14.69 -0.09 4.97
C TYR A 91 13.33 0.48 5.28
N ARG A 92 13.24 1.10 6.45
CA ARG A 92 12.11 1.91 6.84
C ARG A 92 12.51 3.38 6.80
N LEU A 93 11.75 4.18 6.04
CA LEU A 93 11.89 5.63 5.98
C LEU A 93 10.72 6.26 6.71
N LYS A 94 11.02 7.11 7.68
CA LYS A 94 10.01 7.94 8.37
C LYS A 94 10.32 9.40 8.17
N THR A 95 9.28 10.23 8.03
CA THR A 95 9.43 11.67 8.01
C THR A 95 8.39 12.35 8.89
N TYR A 96 8.77 13.46 9.49
CA TYR A 96 7.95 14.27 10.39
C TYR A 96 8.08 15.72 9.98
N SER A 97 6.97 16.39 9.71
CA SER A 97 6.98 17.80 9.29
C SER A 97 5.70 18.52 9.69
N MET A 98 5.70 19.83 9.60
CA MET A 98 4.43 20.55 9.46
C MET A 98 3.81 20.21 8.11
N ASP A 99 2.48 20.12 8.06
CA ASP A 99 1.79 19.78 6.82
C ASP A 99 1.99 20.86 5.74
N GLN A 100 2.48 20.44 4.58
CA GLN A 100 2.64 21.27 3.40
C GLN A 100 2.49 20.45 2.12
N PRO A 101 1.99 21.03 1.03
CA PRO A 101 1.82 20.32 -0.23
C PRO A 101 3.14 19.80 -0.79
N GLY A 102 3.13 18.56 -1.29
CA GLY A 102 4.21 18.01 -2.11
C GLY A 102 5.27 17.19 -1.38
N ILE A 103 5.20 17.02 -0.05
CA ILE A 103 6.18 16.20 0.70
C ILE A 103 6.30 14.79 0.11
N VAL A 104 5.20 14.06 0.03
CA VAL A 104 5.20 12.69 -0.51
C VAL A 104 5.74 12.65 -1.94
N ALA A 105 5.31 13.58 -2.80
CA ALA A 105 5.74 13.63 -4.19
C ALA A 105 7.26 13.86 -4.32
N ARG A 106 7.83 14.76 -3.53
CA ARG A 106 9.27 15.05 -3.56
C ARG A 106 10.10 13.88 -3.04
N LEU A 107 9.67 13.26 -1.93
CA LEU A 107 10.32 12.06 -1.36
C LEU A 107 10.30 10.89 -2.36
N THR A 108 9.13 10.56 -2.90
CA THR A 108 8.98 9.44 -3.83
C THR A 108 9.71 9.66 -5.16
N ASN A 109 9.81 10.92 -5.65
CA ASN A 109 10.61 11.25 -6.82
C ASN A 109 12.11 11.06 -6.58
N LEU A 110 12.61 11.42 -5.40
CA LEU A 110 14.01 11.18 -5.04
C LEU A 110 14.30 9.67 -4.96
N LEU A 111 13.45 8.91 -4.30
CA LEU A 111 13.57 7.45 -4.22
C LEU A 111 13.56 6.81 -5.62
N ARG A 112 12.65 7.25 -6.48
CA ARG A 112 12.57 6.82 -7.88
C ARG A 112 13.85 7.10 -8.67
N ALA A 113 14.45 8.28 -8.48
CA ALA A 113 15.70 8.66 -9.16
C ALA A 113 16.86 7.72 -8.80
N HIS A 114 16.84 7.12 -7.62
CA HIS A 114 17.79 6.10 -7.17
C HIS A 114 17.37 4.66 -7.50
N GLY A 115 16.23 4.43 -8.14
CA GLY A 115 15.71 3.10 -8.42
C GLY A 115 15.27 2.32 -7.17
N VAL A 116 14.98 3.03 -6.08
CA VAL A 116 14.47 2.44 -4.83
C VAL A 116 13.01 2.09 -5.01
N ASN A 117 12.63 0.85 -4.67
CA ASN A 117 11.23 0.44 -4.67
C ASN A 117 10.55 0.77 -3.33
N ILE A 118 9.31 1.23 -3.40
CA ILE A 118 8.45 1.46 -2.23
C ILE A 118 7.47 0.30 -2.15
N GLU A 119 7.60 -0.53 -1.11
CA GLU A 119 6.73 -1.69 -0.88
C GLU A 119 5.43 -1.29 -0.19
N GLU A 120 5.54 -0.40 0.80
CA GLU A 120 4.41 0.15 1.55
C GLU A 120 4.61 1.64 1.78
N LEU A 121 3.51 2.40 1.78
CA LEU A 121 3.51 3.82 2.10
C LEU A 121 2.27 4.14 2.91
N SER A 122 2.47 4.75 4.07
CA SER A 122 1.43 5.37 4.87
C SER A 122 1.76 6.83 5.10
N ALA A 123 0.75 7.70 4.98
CA ALA A 123 0.90 9.12 5.25
C ALA A 123 -0.35 9.61 6.00
N TRP A 124 -0.16 10.34 7.08
CA TRP A 124 -1.28 10.83 7.89
C TRP A 124 -0.96 12.15 8.59
N GLN A 125 -2.01 12.86 8.94
CA GLN A 125 -1.92 14.04 9.79
C GLN A 125 -2.19 13.65 11.24
N GLU A 126 -1.40 14.18 12.16
CA GLU A 126 -1.60 14.04 13.58
C GLU A 126 -1.76 15.42 14.23
N SER A 127 -2.74 15.54 15.13
CA SER A 127 -2.96 16.78 15.87
C SER A 127 -1.85 16.96 16.89
N ALA A 128 -1.00 17.97 16.69
CA ALA A 128 -0.02 18.34 17.69
C ALA A 128 -0.72 19.02 18.88
N ALA A 129 -0.73 18.37 20.04
CA ALA A 129 -1.46 18.81 21.22
C ALA A 129 -1.09 20.23 21.72
N PHE A 130 0.04 20.79 21.30
CA PHE A 130 0.56 22.07 21.76
C PHE A 130 1.02 23.04 20.66
N ALA A 131 1.08 22.62 19.39
CA ALA A 131 1.69 23.43 18.32
C ALA A 131 0.69 24.20 17.44
N GLY A 132 -0.62 24.00 17.60
CA GLY A 132 -1.65 24.70 16.82
C GLY A 132 -1.72 24.35 15.33
N SER A 133 -0.74 23.64 14.79
CA SER A 133 -0.69 23.16 13.41
C SER A 133 -0.56 21.64 13.36
N PRO A 134 -1.27 20.94 12.46
CA PRO A 134 -1.15 19.50 12.34
C PRO A 134 0.26 19.11 11.89
N LEU A 135 0.78 18.03 12.44
CA LEU A 135 1.97 17.36 11.96
C LEU A 135 1.59 16.41 10.83
N PHE A 136 2.41 16.37 9.80
CA PHE A 136 2.31 15.40 8.71
C PHE A 136 3.42 14.36 8.85
N MET A 137 3.01 13.12 8.89
CA MET A 137 3.91 11.98 9.07
C MET A 137 3.83 11.07 7.86
N THR A 138 4.99 10.54 7.43
CA THR A 138 5.03 9.45 6.46
C THR A 138 5.85 8.30 6.99
N GLU A 139 5.43 7.10 6.65
CA GLU A 139 6.20 5.87 6.88
C GLU A 139 6.19 5.05 5.59
N MET A 140 7.39 4.64 5.16
CA MET A 140 7.57 3.84 3.96
C MET A 140 8.44 2.64 4.26
N THR A 141 8.04 1.47 3.74
CA THR A 141 8.92 0.30 3.63
C THR A 141 9.56 0.32 2.24
N LEU A 142 10.87 0.32 2.20
CA LEU A 142 11.67 0.45 0.99
C LEU A 142 12.47 -0.82 0.72
N THR A 143 12.65 -1.17 -0.56
CA THR A 143 13.68 -2.10 -1.02
C THR A 143 14.75 -1.31 -1.79
N ILE A 144 15.93 -1.23 -1.21
CA ILE A 144 17.08 -0.49 -1.76
C ILE A 144 17.98 -1.46 -2.52
N PRO A 145 18.11 -1.35 -3.86
CA PRO A 145 18.96 -2.21 -4.65
C PRO A 145 20.42 -2.15 -4.22
N PRO A 146 21.19 -3.26 -4.32
CA PRO A 146 22.60 -3.31 -3.90
C PRO A 146 23.51 -2.28 -4.62
N ALA A 147 23.12 -1.88 -5.83
CA ALA A 147 23.87 -0.89 -6.61
C ALA A 147 23.72 0.56 -6.08
N VAL A 148 22.77 0.81 -5.18
CA VAL A 148 22.53 2.14 -4.63
C VAL A 148 23.53 2.47 -3.53
N ALA A 149 24.26 3.57 -3.68
CA ALA A 149 25.15 4.07 -2.65
C ALA A 149 24.33 4.65 -1.47
N LEU A 150 24.06 3.85 -0.45
CA LEU A 150 23.21 4.19 0.69
C LEU A 150 23.61 5.52 1.36
N ARG A 151 24.94 5.78 1.49
CA ARG A 151 25.43 7.03 2.07
C ARG A 151 24.98 8.25 1.24
N LYS A 152 24.99 8.12 -0.09
CA LYS A 152 24.57 9.20 -1.00
C LYS A 152 23.06 9.41 -0.90
N LEU A 153 22.28 8.32 -0.93
CA LEU A 153 20.82 8.37 -0.77
C LEU A 153 20.43 9.04 0.55
N ARG A 154 21.08 8.68 1.65
CA ARG A 154 20.84 9.28 2.96
C ARG A 154 21.12 10.78 2.96
N ALA A 155 22.25 11.21 2.45
CA ALA A 155 22.62 12.63 2.37
C ALA A 155 21.62 13.44 1.51
N GLU A 156 21.15 12.88 0.40
CA GLU A 156 20.17 13.57 -0.45
C GLU A 156 18.78 13.61 0.21
N LEU A 157 18.38 12.58 0.95
CA LEU A 157 17.16 12.61 1.76
C LEU A 157 17.23 13.68 2.86
N GLU A 158 18.35 13.75 3.59
CA GLU A 158 18.57 14.76 4.64
C GLU A 158 18.53 16.18 4.06
N ASN A 159 19.17 16.42 2.91
CA ASN A 159 19.13 17.71 2.22
C ASN A 159 17.70 18.09 1.80
N LEU A 160 17.00 17.14 1.15
CA LEU A 160 15.61 17.34 0.74
C LEU A 160 14.70 17.64 1.94
N CYS A 161 14.87 16.91 3.03
CA CYS A 161 14.07 17.11 4.24
C CYS A 161 14.40 18.45 4.93
N THR A 162 15.66 18.89 4.88
CA THR A 162 16.03 20.24 5.35
C THR A 162 15.31 21.34 4.55
N GLU A 163 15.24 21.22 3.21
CA GLU A 163 14.47 22.15 2.36
C GLU A 163 12.96 22.14 2.68
N LEU A 164 12.44 20.99 3.08
CA LEU A 164 11.02 20.79 3.42
C LEU A 164 10.70 21.10 4.89
N ASN A 165 11.67 21.52 5.70
CA ASN A 165 11.53 21.62 7.17
C ASN A 165 10.94 20.34 7.77
N CYS A 166 11.54 19.22 7.43
CA CYS A 166 11.08 17.87 7.74
C CYS A 166 12.23 17.13 8.43
N ASP A 167 11.92 16.40 9.48
CA ASP A 167 12.84 15.43 10.06
C ASP A 167 12.74 14.12 9.29
N VAL A 168 13.86 13.42 9.13
CA VAL A 168 13.94 12.16 8.41
C VAL A 168 14.72 11.12 9.18
N ASP A 169 14.20 9.91 9.18
CA ASP A 169 14.83 8.73 9.75
C ASP A 169 14.82 7.58 8.73
N LEU A 170 15.99 7.00 8.46
CA LEU A 170 16.17 5.88 7.52
C LEU A 170 16.88 4.74 8.24
N GLU A 171 16.16 3.70 8.62
CA GLU A 171 16.65 2.55 9.40
C GLU A 171 16.59 1.26 8.59
N PRO A 172 17.57 0.35 8.75
CA PRO A 172 17.43 -1.00 8.21
C PRO A 172 16.25 -1.70 8.86
N GLN A 173 15.56 -2.54 8.10
CA GLN A 173 14.44 -3.37 8.55
C GLN A 173 14.81 -4.84 8.34
N ASP A 174 14.70 -5.66 9.39
CA ASP A 174 14.97 -7.11 9.36
C ASP A 174 13.92 -7.90 8.55
#